data_4800d1f5c8c6e9e9bbe1c44fad7e9c60
#
_entry.id   4800d1f5c8c6e9e9bbe1c44fad7e9c60
#
_cell.length_a   1.000
_cell.length_b   1.000
_cell.length_c   1.000
_cell.angle_alpha   90.00
_cell.angle_beta   90.00
_cell.angle_gamma   90.00
#
_symmetry.space_group_name_H-M   'P 1'
#
loop_
_entity.id
_entity.type
_entity.pdbx_description
1 polymer ?
#
loop_
_entity_poly.entity_id
_entity_poly.type
_entity_poly.pdbx_seq_one_letter_code
_entity_poly.pdbx_strand_id
1 'polypeptide(L)'
;SVTKADDKNEKSKKNIFNENVVTEHPGLGEGGRFHQKADEHPVPKGTVLTFALAGNQNCGKTTLFNQLTGSNQHVGNFPGVTVDSKNGQIRNHPDTLVTDLPGIYSMSPYSSEEIVTREFIIKQKPTGIINIVDATNIERNLYLTMQLLELDVPMVLALNMMDEMRGNGGSVRINKLESMLGIPVVPISA
;
A
#
# COMPACT_ATOMS: atom_id res chain seq x y z
N SER A 1 -49.03 -16.72 -20.88
CA SER A 1 -47.83 -16.24 -21.60
C SER A 1 -47.25 -14.93 -20.98
N VAL A 2 -47.34 -14.75 -19.65
CA VAL A 2 -46.82 -13.55 -18.99
C VAL A 2 -45.58 -13.87 -18.14
N THR A 3 -45.16 -15.09 -18.02
CA THR A 3 -44.11 -15.53 -17.08
C THR A 3 -42.67 -15.54 -17.64
N LYS A 4 -42.44 -15.20 -18.91
CA LYS A 4 -41.08 -15.21 -19.51
C LYS A 4 -40.43 -13.83 -19.62
N ALA A 5 -41.18 -12.75 -19.47
CA ALA A 5 -40.62 -11.37 -19.55
C ALA A 5 -40.12 -10.87 -18.20
N ASP A 6 -40.73 -11.32 -17.13
CA ASP A 6 -40.34 -10.90 -15.76
C ASP A 6 -39.04 -11.56 -15.29
N ASP A 7 -38.79 -12.80 -15.75
CA ASP A 7 -37.60 -13.57 -15.40
C ASP A 7 -36.30 -13.02 -16.07
N LYS A 8 -36.43 -12.41 -17.25
CA LYS A 8 -35.30 -11.74 -17.91
C LYS A 8 -34.94 -10.39 -17.26
N ASN A 9 -35.93 -9.72 -16.68
CA ASN A 9 -35.72 -8.42 -16.06
C ASN A 9 -35.13 -8.57 -14.64
N GLU A 10 -35.47 -9.65 -13.93
CA GLU A 10 -34.82 -9.96 -12.63
C GLU A 10 -33.36 -10.42 -12.78
N LYS A 11 -33.06 -11.21 -13.82
CA LYS A 11 -31.67 -11.62 -14.12
C LYS A 11 -30.82 -10.43 -14.55
N SER A 12 -31.38 -9.49 -15.29
CA SER A 12 -30.70 -8.25 -15.68
C SER A 12 -30.42 -7.36 -14.48
N LYS A 13 -31.36 -7.23 -13.54
CA LYS A 13 -31.16 -6.47 -12.29
C LYS A 13 -30.14 -7.11 -11.36
N LYS A 14 -30.09 -8.44 -11.28
CA LYS A 14 -29.08 -9.14 -10.48
C LYS A 14 -27.67 -8.98 -11.04
N ASN A 15 -27.51 -8.91 -12.35
CA ASN A 15 -26.19 -8.66 -12.96
C ASN A 15 -25.70 -7.22 -12.75
N ILE A 16 -26.59 -6.24 -12.75
CA ILE A 16 -26.22 -4.84 -12.51
C ILE A 16 -25.73 -4.62 -11.05
N PHE A 17 -26.30 -5.36 -10.10
CA PHE A 17 -25.84 -5.31 -8.71
C PHE A 17 -24.57 -6.12 -8.46
N ASN A 18 -24.28 -7.16 -9.25
CA ASN A 18 -23.06 -7.94 -9.13
C ASN A 18 -21.85 -7.28 -9.80
N GLU A 19 -22.05 -6.43 -10.79
CA GLU A 19 -20.97 -5.66 -11.41
C GLU A 19 -20.47 -4.52 -10.52
N ASN A 20 -21.20 -4.16 -9.48
CA ASN A 20 -20.81 -3.16 -8.50
C ASN A 20 -20.23 -3.74 -7.19
N VAL A 21 -20.09 -5.05 -7.08
CA VAL A 21 -19.24 -5.63 -6.05
C VAL A 21 -17.81 -5.38 -6.47
N VAL A 22 -17.28 -4.24 -6.06
CA VAL A 22 -15.83 -3.98 -6.13
C VAL A 22 -15.16 -5.17 -5.46
N THR A 23 -14.49 -5.98 -6.26
CA THR A 23 -13.67 -7.06 -5.73
C THR A 23 -12.70 -6.44 -4.72
N GLU A 24 -12.62 -6.99 -3.54
CA GLU A 24 -11.80 -6.43 -2.44
C GLU A 24 -10.31 -6.30 -2.81
N HIS A 25 -9.88 -6.94 -3.90
CA HIS A 25 -8.50 -6.90 -4.41
C HIS A 25 -8.45 -6.66 -5.92
N PRO A 26 -8.81 -5.46 -6.39
CA PRO A 26 -9.01 -5.21 -7.82
C PRO A 26 -7.74 -5.30 -8.68
N GLY A 27 -6.57 -5.32 -8.13
CA GLY A 27 -5.33 -5.35 -8.90
C GLY A 27 -4.37 -6.48 -8.56
N LEU A 28 -4.63 -7.23 -7.48
CA LEU A 28 -3.66 -8.17 -6.91
C LEU A 28 -4.10 -9.63 -6.91
N GLY A 29 -5.35 -9.92 -7.26
CA GLY A 29 -5.80 -11.30 -7.43
C GLY A 29 -5.18 -11.95 -8.68
N GLU A 30 -5.16 -13.27 -8.73
CA GLU A 30 -4.76 -14.02 -9.92
C GLU A 30 -5.64 -13.59 -11.10
N GLY A 31 -5.03 -13.10 -12.18
CA GLY A 31 -5.75 -12.47 -13.29
C GLY A 31 -6.16 -11.02 -13.08
N GLY A 32 -5.78 -10.39 -11.96
CA GLY A 32 -5.96 -8.96 -11.72
C GLY A 32 -5.04 -8.09 -12.57
N ARG A 33 -5.29 -6.77 -12.56
CA ARG A 33 -4.60 -5.80 -13.42
C ARG A 33 -3.07 -5.81 -13.27
N PHE A 34 -2.57 -6.01 -12.04
CA PHE A 34 -1.14 -6.00 -11.73
C PHE A 34 -0.57 -7.40 -11.50
N HIS A 35 -1.36 -8.45 -11.70
CA HIS A 35 -0.95 -9.83 -11.50
C HIS A 35 -1.43 -10.68 -12.67
N GLN A 36 -0.60 -10.79 -13.69
CA GLN A 36 -0.82 -11.69 -14.82
C GLN A 36 0.21 -12.80 -14.75
N LYS A 37 -0.25 -14.02 -14.80
CA LYS A 37 0.60 -15.23 -14.69
C LYS A 37 1.73 -15.28 -15.72
N ALA A 38 1.50 -14.67 -16.90
CA ALA A 38 2.49 -14.56 -17.96
C ALA A 38 3.66 -13.61 -17.62
N ASP A 39 3.44 -12.69 -16.69
CA ASP A 39 4.41 -11.67 -16.28
C ASP A 39 5.11 -12.05 -14.97
N GLU A 40 4.84 -13.24 -14.42
CA GLU A 40 5.52 -13.73 -13.25
C GLU A 40 6.98 -14.08 -13.59
N HIS A 41 7.88 -13.31 -13.02
CA HIS A 41 9.29 -13.62 -12.99
C HIS A 41 9.66 -14.08 -11.58
N PRO A 42 9.69 -15.39 -11.29
CA PRO A 42 10.00 -15.87 -9.96
C PRO A 42 11.39 -15.40 -9.53
N VAL A 43 11.47 -14.81 -8.37
CA VAL A 43 12.70 -14.35 -7.76
C VAL A 43 13.60 -15.56 -7.47
N PRO A 44 14.89 -15.57 -7.85
CA PRO A 44 15.79 -16.66 -7.52
C PRO A 44 15.83 -16.94 -6.02
N LYS A 45 15.91 -18.21 -5.64
CA LYS A 45 16.05 -18.59 -4.23
C LYS A 45 17.26 -17.91 -3.59
N GLY A 46 17.11 -17.39 -2.39
CA GLY A 46 18.15 -16.69 -1.64
C GLY A 46 18.28 -15.20 -1.99
N THR A 47 17.46 -14.66 -2.87
CA THR A 47 17.40 -13.22 -3.11
C THR A 47 16.78 -12.51 -1.91
N VAL A 48 17.49 -11.53 -1.37
CA VAL A 48 16.98 -10.68 -0.30
C VAL A 48 16.15 -9.56 -0.89
N LEU A 49 14.88 -9.49 -0.49
CA LEU A 49 13.97 -8.41 -0.84
C LEU A 49 13.94 -7.38 0.29
N THR A 50 13.97 -6.10 -0.06
CA THR A 50 13.94 -5.00 0.90
C THR A 50 12.79 -4.05 0.58
N PHE A 51 11.98 -3.75 1.60
CA PHE A 51 10.87 -2.83 1.49
C PHE A 51 11.01 -1.68 2.47
N ALA A 52 10.56 -0.51 2.06
CA ALA A 52 10.46 0.66 2.91
C ALA A 52 8.99 1.02 3.14
N LEU A 53 8.60 1.19 4.41
CA LEU A 53 7.28 1.70 4.75
C LEU A 53 7.35 3.23 4.81
N ALA A 54 6.54 3.90 4.02
CA ALA A 54 6.43 5.34 3.98
C ALA A 54 4.98 5.78 4.16
N GLY A 55 4.77 6.88 4.85
CA GLY A 55 3.43 7.41 5.08
C GLY A 55 3.44 8.59 6.03
N ASN A 56 2.29 9.27 6.12
CA ASN A 56 2.10 10.36 7.06
C ASN A 56 2.13 9.86 8.50
N GLN A 57 2.36 10.76 9.43
CA GLN A 57 2.19 10.46 10.84
C GLN A 57 0.74 10.02 11.10
N ASN A 58 0.57 9.04 11.98
CA ASN A 58 -0.73 8.49 12.38
C ASN A 58 -1.56 7.83 11.26
N CYS A 59 -0.92 7.43 10.16
CA CYS A 59 -1.60 6.69 9.09
C CYS A 59 -1.74 5.18 9.35
N GLY A 60 -1.19 4.68 10.45
CA GLY A 60 -1.16 3.25 10.78
C GLY A 60 0.12 2.52 10.38
N LYS A 61 1.16 3.25 9.97
CA LYS A 61 2.43 2.70 9.48
C LYS A 61 3.13 1.84 10.54
N THR A 62 3.26 2.32 11.77
CA THR A 62 3.89 1.55 12.87
C THR A 62 3.10 0.29 13.21
N THR A 63 1.79 0.36 13.20
CA THR A 63 0.92 -0.81 13.42
C THR A 63 1.14 -1.87 12.36
N LEU A 64 1.18 -1.47 11.09
CA LEU A 64 1.48 -2.38 9.99
C LEU A 64 2.88 -2.99 10.11
N PHE A 65 3.88 -2.19 10.44
CA PHE A 65 5.25 -2.66 10.66
C PHE A 65 5.30 -3.75 11.74
N ASN A 66 4.64 -3.51 12.87
CA ASN A 66 4.57 -4.47 13.98
C ASN A 66 3.85 -5.77 13.57
N GLN A 67 2.80 -5.68 12.77
CA GLN A 67 2.09 -6.84 12.26
C GLN A 67 2.95 -7.66 11.28
N LEU A 68 3.72 -7.00 10.45
CA LEU A 68 4.60 -7.66 9.47
C LEU A 68 5.80 -8.36 10.12
N THR A 69 6.41 -7.74 11.12
CA THR A 69 7.67 -8.21 11.70
C THR A 69 7.52 -8.98 13.01
N GLY A 70 6.47 -8.72 13.78
CA GLY A 70 6.29 -9.27 15.11
C GLY A 70 7.44 -8.90 16.04
N SER A 71 8.11 -9.91 16.63
CA SER A 71 9.26 -9.71 17.52
C SER A 71 10.60 -9.55 16.80
N ASN A 72 10.63 -9.71 15.49
CA ASN A 72 11.86 -9.66 14.68
C ASN A 72 12.23 -8.24 14.28
N GLN A 73 12.38 -7.35 15.26
CA GLN A 73 12.67 -5.93 15.06
C GLN A 73 14.04 -5.55 15.61
N HIS A 74 14.73 -4.70 14.86
CA HIS A 74 15.93 -3.99 15.31
C HIS A 74 15.61 -2.50 15.40
N VAL A 75 15.90 -1.90 16.55
CA VAL A 75 15.64 -0.48 16.83
C VAL A 75 16.97 0.23 17.02
N GLY A 76 17.11 1.38 16.42
CA GLY A 76 18.29 2.22 16.53
C GLY A 76 18.03 3.60 15.94
N ASN A 77 19.07 4.25 15.50
CA ASN A 77 18.98 5.53 14.78
C ASN A 77 19.50 5.38 13.35
N PHE A 78 18.98 6.17 12.43
CA PHE A 78 19.60 6.32 11.12
C PHE A 78 21.00 6.91 11.26
N PRO A 79 21.95 6.53 10.37
CA PRO A 79 23.34 6.96 10.49
C PRO A 79 23.51 8.48 10.58
N GLY A 80 24.23 8.94 11.61
CA GLY A 80 24.59 10.35 11.77
C GLY A 80 23.49 11.29 12.28
N VAL A 81 22.33 10.77 12.64
CA VAL A 81 21.18 11.57 13.11
C VAL A 81 20.49 10.91 14.29
N THR A 82 19.62 11.66 14.97
CA THR A 82 18.83 11.19 16.12
C THR A 82 17.44 10.68 15.74
N VAL A 83 17.21 10.44 14.44
CA VAL A 83 15.94 9.92 13.93
C VAL A 83 15.89 8.41 14.13
N ASP A 84 14.80 7.93 14.72
CA ASP A 84 14.59 6.51 15.00
C ASP A 84 14.55 5.68 13.72
N SER A 85 15.28 4.56 13.74
CA SER A 85 15.28 3.55 12.70
C SER A 85 14.74 2.24 13.26
N LYS A 86 13.73 1.70 12.60
CA LYS A 86 13.19 0.36 12.88
C LYS A 86 13.23 -0.48 11.63
N ASN A 87 13.82 -1.64 11.72
CA ASN A 87 13.82 -2.60 10.62
C ASN A 87 13.64 -4.02 11.15
N GLY A 88 13.29 -4.93 10.28
CA GLY A 88 13.11 -6.33 10.66
C GLY A 88 12.78 -7.23 9.50
N GLN A 89 12.79 -8.52 9.79
CA GLN A 89 12.34 -9.55 8.85
C GLN A 89 10.83 -9.66 8.90
N ILE A 90 10.22 -9.87 7.74
CA ILE A 90 8.79 -10.19 7.67
C ILE A 90 8.57 -11.62 8.18
N ARG A 91 7.54 -11.81 8.98
CA ARG A 91 7.16 -13.12 9.52
C ARG A 91 6.99 -14.14 8.40
N ASN A 92 7.56 -15.34 8.59
CA ASN A 92 7.53 -16.44 7.63
C ASN A 92 8.22 -16.15 6.27
N HIS A 93 8.92 -15.02 6.17
CA HIS A 93 9.67 -14.63 4.99
C HIS A 93 11.05 -14.08 5.40
N PRO A 94 12.00 -14.96 5.84
CA PRO A 94 13.28 -14.51 6.39
C PRO A 94 14.16 -13.77 5.40
N ASP A 95 13.94 -13.93 4.10
CA ASP A 95 14.66 -13.22 3.04
C ASP A 95 14.02 -11.87 2.67
N THR A 96 12.98 -11.46 3.38
CA THR A 96 12.30 -10.20 3.15
C THR A 96 12.46 -9.29 4.36
N LEU A 97 13.13 -8.17 4.15
CA LEU A 97 13.38 -7.15 5.15
C LEU A 97 12.49 -5.93 4.92
N VAL A 98 12.05 -5.31 5.99
CA VAL A 98 11.28 -4.07 5.94
C VAL A 98 11.86 -3.04 6.88
N THR A 99 11.93 -1.79 6.42
CA THR A 99 12.36 -0.64 7.23
C THR A 99 11.18 0.31 7.40
N ASP A 100 10.90 0.66 8.65
CA ASP A 100 9.90 1.67 8.99
C ASP A 100 10.55 3.05 8.88
N LEU A 101 10.19 3.81 7.85
CA LEU A 101 10.67 5.18 7.68
C LEU A 101 9.91 6.15 8.59
N PRO A 102 10.50 7.31 8.92
CA PRO A 102 9.81 8.33 9.71
C PRO A 102 8.50 8.77 9.05
N GLY A 103 7.49 9.08 9.87
CA GLY A 103 6.26 9.69 9.39
C GLY A 103 6.52 11.10 8.85
N ILE A 104 6.19 11.34 7.60
CA ILE A 104 6.39 12.61 6.91
C ILE A 104 5.17 12.97 6.07
N TYR A 105 4.99 14.23 5.77
CA TYR A 105 3.89 14.73 4.93
C TYR A 105 4.32 15.06 3.51
N SER A 106 5.62 15.27 3.30
CA SER A 106 6.21 15.60 2.01
C SER A 106 7.65 15.14 1.93
N MET A 107 8.24 15.17 0.75
CA MET A 107 9.66 14.88 0.51
C MET A 107 10.51 16.15 0.49
N SER A 108 9.97 17.27 0.96
CA SER A 108 10.71 18.54 1.07
C SER A 108 11.82 18.45 2.12
N PRO A 109 13.05 18.90 1.84
CA PRO A 109 14.20 18.67 2.70
C PRO A 109 14.30 19.69 3.85
N TYR A 110 13.19 19.89 4.58
CA TYR A 110 13.13 20.87 5.68
C TYR A 110 13.33 20.28 7.07
N SER A 111 13.05 19.00 7.24
CA SER A 111 13.24 18.31 8.52
C SER A 111 14.23 17.16 8.39
N SER A 112 14.77 16.72 9.55
CA SER A 112 15.67 15.55 9.59
C SER A 112 14.99 14.29 9.08
N GLU A 113 13.70 14.12 9.39
CA GLU A 113 12.88 12.98 8.99
C GLU A 113 12.70 12.92 7.47
N GLU A 114 12.43 14.05 6.84
CA GLU A 114 12.29 14.14 5.40
C GLU A 114 13.62 13.86 4.67
N ILE A 115 14.71 14.42 5.17
CA ILE A 115 16.06 14.20 4.63
C ILE A 115 16.43 12.71 4.75
N VAL A 116 16.21 12.11 5.91
CA VAL A 116 16.50 10.68 6.18
C VAL A 116 15.72 9.78 5.23
N THR A 117 14.42 10.03 5.06
CA THR A 117 13.57 9.25 4.17
C THR A 117 14.06 9.32 2.73
N ARG A 118 14.34 10.52 2.26
CA ARG A 118 14.83 10.73 0.89
C ARG A 118 16.18 10.05 0.66
N GLU A 119 17.14 10.23 1.56
CA GLU A 119 18.45 9.60 1.47
C GLU A 119 18.38 8.09 1.54
N PHE A 120 17.52 7.55 2.42
CA PHE A 120 17.33 6.10 2.51
C PHE A 120 16.86 5.51 1.19
N ILE A 121 15.82 6.08 0.59
CA ILE A 121 15.26 5.57 -0.66
C ILE A 121 16.28 5.68 -1.81
N ILE A 122 16.99 6.79 -1.90
CA ILE A 122 17.94 7.04 -2.98
C ILE A 122 19.21 6.18 -2.83
N LYS A 123 19.74 6.07 -1.62
CA LYS A 123 21.02 5.37 -1.37
C LYS A 123 20.84 3.87 -1.20
N GLN A 124 19.83 3.44 -0.46
CA GLN A 124 19.61 2.01 -0.18
C GLN A 124 18.89 1.29 -1.31
N LYS A 125 18.20 2.01 -2.19
CA LYS A 125 17.47 1.46 -3.33
C LYS A 125 16.64 0.23 -2.95
N PRO A 126 15.61 0.39 -2.10
CA PRO A 126 14.78 -0.74 -1.69
C PRO A 126 14.15 -1.41 -2.92
N THR A 127 13.83 -2.69 -2.80
CA THR A 127 13.11 -3.43 -3.84
C THR A 127 11.76 -2.79 -4.14
N GLY A 128 11.11 -2.25 -3.13
CA GLY A 128 9.85 -1.53 -3.28
C GLY A 128 9.52 -0.65 -2.08
N ILE A 129 8.59 0.26 -2.28
CA ILE A 129 8.01 1.11 -1.25
C ILE A 129 6.58 0.64 -1.00
N ILE A 130 6.23 0.46 0.27
CA ILE A 130 4.86 0.29 0.73
C ILE A 130 4.42 1.63 1.29
N ASN A 131 3.62 2.35 0.54
CA ASN A 131 3.09 3.65 0.96
C ASN A 131 1.75 3.46 1.68
N ILE A 132 1.72 3.70 2.97
CA ILE A 132 0.49 3.61 3.78
C ILE A 132 -0.24 4.93 3.69
N VAL A 133 -1.50 4.86 3.28
CA VAL A 133 -2.40 6.00 3.11
C VAL A 133 -3.62 5.83 3.99
N ASP A 134 -3.92 6.84 4.78
CA ASP A 134 -5.12 6.91 5.60
C ASP A 134 -6.34 7.24 4.71
N ALA A 135 -7.27 6.30 4.57
CA ALA A 135 -8.46 6.48 3.75
C ALA A 135 -9.40 7.58 4.26
N THR A 136 -9.33 7.90 5.56
CA THR A 136 -10.15 8.96 6.16
C THR A 136 -9.61 10.37 5.89
N ASN A 137 -8.38 10.49 5.42
CA ASN A 137 -7.72 11.75 5.07
C ASN A 137 -6.88 11.61 3.79
N ILE A 138 -7.52 11.12 2.74
CA ILE A 138 -6.85 10.67 1.54
C ILE A 138 -6.11 11.79 0.79
N GLU A 139 -6.70 12.96 0.66
CA GLU A 139 -6.09 14.08 -0.08
C GLU A 139 -4.74 14.49 0.52
N ARG A 140 -4.68 14.63 1.83
CA ARG A 140 -3.45 14.97 2.55
C ARG A 140 -2.38 13.89 2.38
N ASN A 141 -2.78 12.63 2.45
CA ASN A 141 -1.86 11.50 2.31
C ASN A 141 -1.33 11.34 0.88
N LEU A 142 -2.16 11.58 -0.13
CA LEU A 142 -1.77 11.44 -1.53
C LEU A 142 -0.73 12.47 -1.98
N TYR A 143 -0.60 13.56 -1.29
CA TYR A 143 0.46 14.53 -1.58
C TYR A 143 1.86 13.89 -1.48
N LEU A 144 2.11 13.15 -0.40
CA LEU A 144 3.34 12.37 -0.26
C LEU A 144 3.44 11.26 -1.33
N THR A 145 2.33 10.57 -1.61
CA THR A 145 2.29 9.51 -2.62
C THR A 145 2.78 10.00 -3.99
N MET A 146 2.31 11.16 -4.41
CA MET A 146 2.71 11.76 -5.69
C MET A 146 4.21 12.06 -5.73
N GLN A 147 4.78 12.53 -4.64
CA GLN A 147 6.21 12.80 -4.54
C GLN A 147 7.05 11.52 -4.51
N LEU A 148 6.57 10.48 -3.84
CA LEU A 148 7.25 9.17 -3.84
C LEU A 148 7.27 8.53 -5.24
N LEU A 149 6.21 8.71 -6.02
CA LEU A 149 6.15 8.22 -7.40
C LEU A 149 7.23 8.83 -8.30
N GLU A 150 7.65 10.06 -8.03
CA GLU A 150 8.71 10.73 -8.78
C GLU A 150 10.11 10.11 -8.55
N LEU A 151 10.29 9.33 -7.51
CA LEU A 151 11.57 8.66 -7.21
C LEU A 151 11.81 7.41 -8.06
N ASP A 152 10.84 6.99 -8.84
CA ASP A 152 10.92 5.86 -9.77
C ASP A 152 11.35 4.53 -9.11
N VAL A 153 10.88 4.30 -7.91
CA VAL A 153 11.01 3.03 -7.19
C VAL A 153 9.69 2.29 -7.24
N PRO A 154 9.66 0.97 -7.46
CA PRO A 154 8.43 0.20 -7.41
C PRO A 154 7.66 0.46 -6.12
N MET A 155 6.37 0.71 -6.23
CA MET A 155 5.54 1.10 -5.09
C MET A 155 4.18 0.43 -5.13
N VAL A 156 3.69 0.07 -3.95
CA VAL A 156 2.31 -0.33 -3.70
C VAL A 156 1.71 0.63 -2.66
N LEU A 157 0.44 0.96 -2.82
CA LEU A 157 -0.30 1.79 -1.87
C LEU A 157 -1.16 0.89 -0.98
N ALA A 158 -0.90 0.92 0.32
CA ALA A 158 -1.73 0.27 1.32
C ALA A 158 -2.75 1.29 1.86
N LEU A 159 -4.01 1.12 1.46
CA LEU A 159 -5.10 2.01 1.86
C LEU A 159 -5.67 1.54 3.19
N ASN A 160 -5.32 2.23 4.25
CA ASN A 160 -5.64 1.87 5.63
C ASN A 160 -6.88 2.61 6.15
N MET A 161 -7.42 2.11 7.27
CA MET A 161 -8.59 2.68 7.95
C MET A 161 -9.88 2.61 7.11
N MET A 162 -9.97 1.59 6.26
CA MET A 162 -11.15 1.36 5.42
C MET A 162 -12.42 1.09 6.24
N ASP A 163 -12.29 0.44 7.39
CA ASP A 163 -13.44 0.16 8.27
C ASP A 163 -14.03 1.44 8.84
N GLU A 164 -13.18 2.38 9.26
CA GLU A 164 -13.62 3.70 9.72
C GLU A 164 -14.28 4.50 8.60
N MET A 165 -13.72 4.44 7.40
CA MET A 165 -14.27 5.09 6.23
C MET A 165 -15.69 4.58 5.91
N ARG A 166 -15.87 3.25 5.92
CA ARG A 166 -17.18 2.61 5.70
C ARG A 166 -18.15 2.91 6.82
N GLY A 167 -17.69 2.90 8.07
CA GLY A 167 -18.48 3.24 9.25
C GLY A 167 -19.02 4.68 9.22
N ASN A 168 -18.31 5.60 8.61
CA ASN A 168 -18.70 7.01 8.43
C ASN A 168 -19.52 7.25 7.16
N GLY A 169 -19.91 6.19 6.43
CA GLY A 169 -20.67 6.30 5.19
C GLY A 169 -19.86 6.77 3.99
N GLY A 170 -18.53 6.84 4.14
CA GLY A 170 -17.60 7.16 3.05
C GLY A 170 -17.29 5.96 2.17
N SER A 171 -16.80 6.22 0.97
CA SER A 171 -16.32 5.19 0.04
C SER A 171 -15.13 5.69 -0.76
N VAL A 172 -14.22 4.76 -1.08
CA VAL A 172 -13.08 5.01 -1.98
C VAL A 172 -13.18 4.05 -3.14
N ARG A 173 -13.06 4.58 -4.35
CA ARG A 173 -13.02 3.75 -5.58
C ARG A 173 -11.60 3.29 -5.83
N ILE A 174 -11.26 2.12 -5.33
CA ILE A 174 -9.91 1.54 -5.41
C ILE A 174 -9.44 1.40 -6.84
N ASN A 175 -10.28 0.89 -7.75
CA ASN A 175 -9.95 0.74 -9.16
C ASN A 175 -9.63 2.07 -9.85
N LYS A 176 -10.36 3.12 -9.50
CA LYS A 176 -10.10 4.46 -10.03
C LYS A 176 -8.78 5.02 -9.52
N LEU A 177 -8.50 4.83 -8.25
CA LEU A 177 -7.25 5.25 -7.63
C LEU A 177 -6.05 4.53 -8.26
N GLU A 178 -6.12 3.23 -8.48
CA GLU A 178 -5.11 2.46 -9.22
C GLU A 178 -4.88 2.99 -10.62
N SER A 179 -5.97 3.30 -11.34
CA SER A 179 -5.88 3.85 -12.69
C SER A 179 -5.21 5.22 -12.73
N MET A 180 -5.49 6.07 -11.74
CA MET A 180 -4.90 7.40 -11.64
C MET A 180 -3.43 7.36 -11.25
N LEU A 181 -3.05 6.50 -10.34
CA LEU A 181 -1.69 6.42 -9.81
C LEU A 181 -0.79 5.49 -10.61
N GLY A 182 -1.34 4.53 -11.33
CA GLY A 182 -0.57 3.53 -12.07
C GLY A 182 0.16 2.51 -11.20
N ILE A 183 -0.28 2.33 -9.95
CA ILE A 183 0.28 1.39 -8.98
C ILE A 183 -0.83 0.56 -8.32
N PRO A 184 -0.50 -0.64 -7.79
CA PRO A 184 -1.45 -1.43 -7.03
C PRO A 184 -1.93 -0.69 -5.78
N VAL A 185 -3.22 -0.79 -5.48
CA VAL A 185 -3.84 -0.26 -4.26
C VAL A 185 -4.49 -1.41 -3.50
N VAL A 186 -4.02 -1.66 -2.29
CA VAL A 186 -4.47 -2.75 -1.42
C VAL A 186 -5.22 -2.17 -0.23
N PRO A 187 -6.50 -2.48 -0.05
CA PRO A 187 -7.20 -2.12 1.17
C PRO A 187 -6.69 -2.95 2.34
N ILE A 188 -6.41 -2.28 3.45
CA ILE A 188 -5.98 -2.92 4.70
C ILE A 188 -6.71 -2.34 5.91
N SER A 189 -6.61 -3.05 7.02
CA SER A 189 -7.10 -2.63 8.33
C SER A 189 -6.02 -2.98 9.36
N ALA A 190 -5.12 -2.03 9.54
CA ALA A 190 -4.01 -2.17 10.47
C ALA A 190 -4.27 -1.42 11.78
#